data_4d0495a34e67cabe41b9f0e7cd684e01
#
_entry.id   4d0495a34e67cabe41b9f0e7cd684e01
#
_cell.length_a   1.000
_cell.length_b   1.000
_cell.length_c   1.000
_cell.angle_alpha   90.00
_cell.angle_beta   90.00
_cell.angle_gamma   90.00
#
_symmetry.space_group_name_H-M   'P 1'
#
loop_
_entity.id
_entity.type
_entity.pdbx_description
1 polymer ?
#
loop_
_entity_poly.entity_id
_entity_poly.type
_entity_poly.pdbx_seq_one_letter_code
_entity_poly.pdbx_strand_id
1 'polypeptide(L)'
;TFDASNQLATSLYNPVAHGRPDWSARAISGNSLSDPRLTNKIQLRSLAVGDTMGFMSDQLLVTVGARHQTLKITDYAYNTGTRSSSYDQSRTSPMAGVVYRLRDDLSLYANYIEGLAQGETAPAQNNGQPVTNAGQSLSPYVSRQKEIGVKYDAGGTIYAATLFSTDKPRGLIDGSNTFVASGKDRHQGLELTVQGEPMRSLRAVGGITLLDAQQRSTGSALTDGKRVLGVPKRQLSLALDWDTPWVEGLSLDARVVNTGSFKTNSANTLEAPGWTRLDIGTRYLLDVQGKLVTLRARI
;
A
#
# COMPACT_ATOMS: atom_id res chain seq x y z
N THR A 1 6.56 18.33 -16.38
CA THR A 1 5.97 19.37 -15.52
C THR A 1 5.06 20.23 -16.35
N PHE A 2 3.78 20.29 -16.00
CA PHE A 2 2.82 21.20 -16.62
C PHE A 2 3.12 22.62 -16.15
N ASP A 3 3.14 23.56 -17.08
CA ASP A 3 3.28 24.97 -16.73
C ASP A 3 2.02 25.43 -15.99
N ALA A 4 2.18 25.92 -14.77
CA ALA A 4 1.10 26.42 -13.93
C ALA A 4 0.37 27.64 -14.53
N SER A 5 0.98 28.35 -15.50
CA SER A 5 0.40 29.52 -16.17
C SER A 5 -0.83 29.20 -17.03
N ASN A 6 -1.07 27.94 -17.35
CA ASN A 6 -2.17 27.47 -18.20
C ASN A 6 -3.24 26.66 -17.44
N GLN A 7 -3.36 26.86 -16.14
CA GLN A 7 -4.42 26.24 -15.35
C GLN A 7 -5.78 26.86 -15.68
N LEU A 8 -6.73 26.00 -16.07
CA LEU A 8 -8.12 26.42 -16.23
C LEU A 8 -8.78 26.35 -14.85
N ALA A 9 -9.26 27.50 -14.36
CA ALA A 9 -9.93 27.58 -13.09
C ALA A 9 -11.28 26.85 -13.14
N THR A 10 -11.48 25.89 -12.26
CA THR A 10 -12.77 25.19 -12.07
C THR A 10 -12.97 24.92 -10.60
N SER A 11 -14.22 24.69 -10.20
CA SER A 11 -14.58 24.29 -8.86
C SER A 11 -14.94 22.81 -8.83
N LEU A 12 -14.45 22.07 -7.85
CA LEU A 12 -14.83 20.68 -7.63
C LEU A 12 -16.35 20.52 -7.38
N TYR A 13 -16.98 21.54 -6.77
CA TYR A 13 -18.40 21.53 -6.41
C TYR A 13 -19.32 22.15 -7.48
N ASN A 14 -18.75 22.93 -8.40
CA ASN A 14 -19.44 23.52 -9.52
C ASN A 14 -18.50 23.54 -10.73
N PRO A 15 -18.27 22.39 -11.39
CA PRO A 15 -17.33 22.28 -12.48
C PRO A 15 -17.83 23.07 -13.69
N VAL A 16 -16.96 23.90 -14.24
CA VAL A 16 -17.21 24.63 -15.49
C VAL A 16 -16.67 23.81 -16.65
N ALA A 17 -17.48 23.58 -17.66
CA ALA A 17 -17.04 22.95 -18.89
C ALA A 17 -16.10 23.89 -19.66
N HIS A 18 -14.89 23.48 -19.93
CA HIS A 18 -13.92 24.18 -20.75
C HIS A 18 -13.82 23.51 -22.14
N GLY A 19 -13.64 24.31 -23.18
CA GLY A 19 -13.30 23.78 -24.50
C GLY A 19 -12.02 22.92 -24.45
N ARG A 20 -11.88 21.99 -25.40
CA ARG A 20 -10.66 21.17 -25.50
C ARG A 20 -9.43 22.06 -25.59
N PRO A 21 -8.47 21.99 -24.69
CA PRO A 21 -7.27 22.81 -24.74
C PRO A 21 -6.47 22.50 -26.03
N ASP A 22 -5.91 23.52 -26.64
CA ASP A 22 -4.97 23.34 -27.73
C ASP A 22 -3.64 22.82 -27.18
N TRP A 23 -3.36 21.55 -27.43
CA TRP A 23 -2.13 20.91 -26.99
C TRP A 23 -0.89 21.28 -27.80
N SER A 24 -1.11 21.81 -29.03
CA SER A 24 -0.02 22.22 -29.95
C SER A 24 0.67 23.51 -29.52
N ALA A 25 -0.04 24.37 -28.78
CA ALA A 25 0.47 25.66 -28.31
C ALA A 25 1.18 25.58 -26.93
N ARG A 26 1.22 24.40 -26.28
CA ARG A 26 1.81 24.27 -24.96
C ARG A 26 3.27 23.81 -25.03
N ALA A 27 4.16 24.72 -24.72
CA ALA A 27 5.53 24.33 -24.39
C ALA A 27 5.51 23.44 -23.14
N ILE A 28 5.91 22.17 -23.28
CA ILE A 28 6.23 21.33 -22.13
C ILE A 28 7.53 21.88 -21.58
N SER A 29 7.43 22.72 -20.52
CA SER A 29 8.60 23.33 -19.94
C SER A 29 9.49 22.24 -19.32
N GLY A 30 10.70 22.11 -19.82
CA GLY A 30 11.76 21.31 -19.24
C GLY A 30 11.86 19.84 -19.66
N ASN A 31 10.92 19.29 -20.45
CA ASN A 31 10.97 17.89 -20.89
C ASN A 31 10.58 17.72 -22.35
N SER A 32 11.30 16.90 -23.08
CA SER A 32 10.96 16.49 -24.45
C SER A 32 10.62 14.99 -24.47
N LEU A 33 9.48 14.64 -25.06
CA LEU A 33 9.13 13.23 -25.27
C LEU A 33 10.05 12.55 -26.31
N SER A 34 10.67 13.34 -27.19
CA SER A 34 11.65 12.86 -28.18
C SER A 34 13.09 12.75 -27.63
N ASP A 35 13.37 13.32 -26.47
CA ASP A 35 14.68 13.27 -25.80
C ASP A 35 14.47 12.93 -24.30
N PRO A 36 14.11 11.68 -23.98
CA PRO A 36 13.93 11.26 -22.58
C PRO A 36 15.28 11.23 -21.87
N ARG A 37 15.40 11.99 -20.78
CA ARG A 37 16.60 12.05 -19.94
C ARG A 37 16.33 11.51 -18.54
N LEU A 38 17.39 10.99 -17.93
CA LEU A 38 17.34 10.53 -16.55
C LEU A 38 17.14 11.71 -15.60
N THR A 39 16.03 11.73 -14.86
CA THR A 39 15.73 12.74 -13.83
C THR A 39 15.78 12.20 -12.42
N ASN A 40 15.58 10.88 -12.26
CA ASN A 40 15.64 10.21 -10.96
C ASN A 40 16.22 8.80 -11.12
N LYS A 41 17.12 8.42 -10.23
CA LYS A 41 17.69 7.08 -10.13
C LYS A 41 17.55 6.55 -8.71
N ILE A 42 16.83 5.43 -8.57
CA ILE A 42 16.66 4.75 -7.29
C ILE A 42 17.43 3.44 -7.32
N GLN A 43 18.27 3.22 -6.33
CA GLN A 43 19.02 1.99 -6.13
C GLN A 43 18.72 1.43 -4.73
N LEU A 44 18.22 0.23 -4.70
CA LEU A 44 17.96 -0.53 -3.48
C LEU A 44 18.92 -1.72 -3.45
N ARG A 45 19.63 -1.88 -2.34
CA ARG A 45 20.45 -3.05 -2.08
C ARG A 45 20.07 -3.62 -0.72
N SER A 46 20.01 -4.93 -0.60
CA SER A 46 19.75 -5.55 0.69
C SER A 46 20.45 -6.89 0.82
N LEU A 47 20.90 -7.16 2.03
CA LEU A 47 21.37 -8.47 2.48
C LEU A 47 20.53 -8.86 3.68
N ALA A 48 19.98 -10.07 3.68
CA ALA A 48 19.21 -10.60 4.79
C ALA A 48 19.82 -11.92 5.27
N VAL A 49 19.84 -12.08 6.58
CA VAL A 49 20.24 -13.33 7.25
C VAL A 49 19.17 -13.65 8.28
N GLY A 50 18.76 -14.89 8.35
CA GLY A 50 17.79 -15.36 9.32
C GLY A 50 17.86 -16.86 9.47
N ASP A 51 17.30 -17.32 10.57
CA ASP A 51 17.19 -18.73 10.90
C ASP A 51 15.81 -19.06 11.46
N THR A 52 15.34 -20.28 11.21
CA THR A 52 14.09 -20.80 11.75
C THR A 52 14.39 -22.06 12.54
N MET A 53 14.18 -22.00 13.83
CA MET A 53 14.39 -23.07 14.78
C MET A 53 13.09 -23.80 15.06
N GLY A 54 13.10 -25.12 14.92
CA GLY A 54 11.98 -26.00 15.27
C GLY A 54 12.14 -26.56 16.70
N PHE A 55 11.06 -26.53 17.47
CA PHE A 55 10.96 -27.07 18.81
C PHE A 55 9.73 -27.96 18.94
N MET A 56 9.73 -28.88 19.88
CA MET A 56 8.58 -29.76 20.15
C MET A 56 8.16 -30.57 18.91
N SER A 57 9.13 -31.16 18.21
CA SER A 57 8.90 -31.85 16.93
C SER A 57 8.20 -30.95 15.87
N ASP A 58 8.71 -29.73 15.71
CA ASP A 58 8.20 -28.67 14.80
C ASP A 58 6.80 -28.15 15.14
N GLN A 59 6.27 -28.45 16.30
CA GLN A 59 5.02 -27.85 16.78
C GLN A 59 5.19 -26.35 17.04
N LEU A 60 6.39 -25.93 17.50
CA LEU A 60 6.76 -24.54 17.69
C LEU A 60 7.92 -24.17 16.75
N LEU A 61 7.70 -23.22 15.87
CA LEU A 61 8.71 -22.64 14.99
C LEU A 61 9.01 -21.21 15.44
N VAL A 62 10.29 -20.90 15.63
CA VAL A 62 10.76 -19.56 15.98
C VAL A 62 11.70 -19.08 14.89
N THR A 63 11.37 -17.98 14.23
CA THR A 63 12.18 -17.35 13.22
C THR A 63 12.77 -16.05 13.76
N VAL A 64 14.07 -15.86 13.59
CA VAL A 64 14.75 -14.60 13.89
C VAL A 64 15.66 -14.23 12.74
N GLY A 65 15.79 -12.94 12.48
CA GLY A 65 16.64 -12.47 11.38
C GLY A 65 16.87 -10.98 11.41
N ALA A 66 17.73 -10.54 10.51
CA ALA A 66 17.99 -9.14 10.26
C ALA A 66 18.24 -8.90 8.78
N ARG A 67 17.83 -7.71 8.30
CA ARG A 67 18.07 -7.25 6.95
C ARG A 67 18.84 -5.94 6.99
N HIS A 68 20.00 -5.90 6.37
CA HIS A 68 20.71 -4.66 6.08
C HIS A 68 20.26 -4.13 4.72
N GLN A 69 19.76 -2.90 4.68
CA GLN A 69 19.26 -2.27 3.46
C GLN A 69 19.98 -0.94 3.23
N THR A 70 20.35 -0.68 1.98
CA THR A 70 20.84 0.62 1.51
C THR A 70 19.87 1.17 0.49
N LEU A 71 19.44 2.41 0.72
CA LEU A 71 18.58 3.17 -0.18
C LEU A 71 19.39 4.38 -0.70
N LYS A 72 19.62 4.38 -2.01
CA LYS A 72 20.27 5.50 -2.68
C LYS A 72 19.34 6.08 -3.74
N ILE A 73 19.04 7.37 -3.62
CA ILE A 73 18.23 8.12 -4.57
C ILE A 73 19.08 9.28 -5.07
N THR A 74 19.11 9.46 -6.37
CA THR A 74 19.85 10.55 -7.01
C THR A 74 18.92 11.25 -7.99
N ASP A 75 18.74 12.53 -7.83
CA ASP A 75 17.97 13.37 -8.74
C ASP A 75 18.89 14.16 -9.65
N TYR A 76 18.47 14.37 -10.87
CA TYR A 76 19.21 15.08 -11.90
C TYR A 76 18.35 16.19 -12.50
N ALA A 77 18.95 17.34 -12.73
CA ALA A 77 18.32 18.42 -13.47
C ALA A 77 18.17 18.01 -14.95
N TYR A 78 16.93 18.02 -15.46
CA TYR A 78 16.64 17.56 -16.82
C TYR A 78 17.48 18.26 -17.88
N ASN A 79 17.57 19.60 -17.81
CA ASN A 79 18.22 20.41 -18.87
C ASN A 79 19.74 20.24 -18.91
N THR A 80 20.40 20.02 -17.78
CA THR A 80 21.84 19.98 -17.66
C THR A 80 22.41 18.58 -17.43
N GLY A 81 21.55 17.62 -17.00
CA GLY A 81 21.99 16.30 -16.54
C GLY A 81 22.82 16.32 -15.24
N THR A 82 22.96 17.49 -14.62
CA THR A 82 23.71 17.62 -13.36
C THR A 82 22.92 17.04 -12.19
N ARG A 83 23.64 16.44 -11.24
CA ARG A 83 23.02 15.94 -10.00
C ARG A 83 22.48 17.12 -9.17
N SER A 84 21.17 17.11 -8.91
CA SER A 84 20.48 18.15 -8.14
C SER A 84 20.35 17.77 -6.67
N SER A 85 20.18 16.48 -6.37
CA SER A 85 20.12 15.97 -4.99
C SER A 85 20.66 14.55 -4.89
N SER A 86 20.99 14.12 -3.68
CA SER A 86 21.37 12.75 -3.38
C SER A 86 20.96 12.38 -1.96
N TYR A 87 20.27 11.26 -1.83
CA TYR A 87 19.97 10.59 -0.59
C TYR A 87 20.69 9.25 -0.60
N ASP A 88 21.55 8.97 0.39
CA ASP A 88 22.30 7.71 0.49
C ASP A 88 22.33 7.29 1.97
N GLN A 89 21.49 6.36 2.32
CA GLN A 89 21.29 5.94 3.71
C GLN A 89 21.14 4.43 3.80
N SER A 90 21.61 3.86 4.90
CA SER A 90 21.48 2.45 5.18
C SER A 90 20.95 2.19 6.59
N ARG A 91 20.34 1.04 6.78
CA ARG A 91 19.87 0.58 8.09
C ARG A 91 19.78 -0.93 8.15
N THR A 92 20.00 -1.46 9.35
CA THR A 92 19.70 -2.86 9.70
C THR A 92 18.38 -2.91 10.46
N SER A 93 17.45 -3.71 9.96
CA SER A 93 16.10 -3.92 10.52
C SER A 93 15.98 -5.36 11.00
N PRO A 94 15.65 -5.59 12.27
CA PRO A 94 15.39 -6.92 12.80
C PRO A 94 14.02 -7.44 12.33
N MET A 95 13.88 -8.77 12.35
CA MET A 95 12.61 -9.47 12.20
C MET A 95 12.56 -10.63 13.20
N ALA A 96 11.38 -10.91 13.72
CA ALA A 96 11.13 -12.07 14.57
C ALA A 96 9.72 -12.60 14.29
N GLY A 97 9.56 -13.91 14.32
CA GLY A 97 8.29 -14.57 14.14
C GLY A 97 8.19 -15.85 14.96
N VAL A 98 6.99 -16.20 15.33
CA VAL A 98 6.67 -17.46 15.98
C VAL A 98 5.43 -18.05 15.36
N VAL A 99 5.44 -19.36 15.11
CA VAL A 99 4.29 -20.15 14.70
C VAL A 99 4.13 -21.30 15.69
N TYR A 100 2.93 -21.44 16.24
CA TYR A 100 2.57 -22.55 17.10
C TYR A 100 1.44 -23.36 16.46
N ARG A 101 1.71 -24.61 16.11
CA ARG A 101 0.75 -25.55 15.55
C ARG A 101 -0.05 -26.18 16.69
N LEU A 102 -1.28 -25.70 16.88
CA LEU A 102 -2.21 -26.29 17.86
C LEU A 102 -2.68 -27.68 17.41
N ARG A 103 -2.84 -27.85 16.10
CA ARG A 103 -3.19 -29.07 15.38
C ARG A 103 -2.58 -29.00 13.99
N ASP A 104 -2.63 -30.08 13.23
CA ASP A 104 -2.10 -30.09 11.86
C ASP A 104 -2.80 -29.06 10.95
N ASP A 105 -4.08 -28.80 11.22
CA ASP A 105 -4.93 -27.88 10.47
C ASP A 105 -5.05 -26.48 11.09
N LEU A 106 -4.53 -26.24 12.30
CA LEU A 106 -4.72 -24.99 13.05
C LEU A 106 -3.42 -24.47 13.64
N SER A 107 -3.03 -23.28 13.24
CA SER A 107 -1.82 -22.60 13.73
C SER A 107 -2.13 -21.21 14.25
N LEU A 108 -1.45 -20.85 15.35
CA LEU A 108 -1.33 -19.47 15.83
C LEU A 108 0.02 -18.91 15.37
N TYR A 109 0.07 -17.62 15.08
CA TYR A 109 1.33 -16.97 14.77
C TYR A 109 1.39 -15.56 15.36
N ALA A 110 2.61 -15.12 15.59
CA ALA A 110 2.89 -13.71 15.86
C ALA A 110 4.17 -13.31 15.14
N ASN A 111 4.26 -12.07 14.70
CA ASN A 111 5.46 -11.55 14.07
C ASN A 111 5.73 -10.08 14.42
N TYR A 112 7.00 -9.71 14.30
CA TYR A 112 7.51 -8.35 14.36
C TYR A 112 8.42 -8.12 13.17
N ILE A 113 8.15 -7.08 12.40
CA ILE A 113 8.97 -6.68 11.26
C ILE A 113 9.18 -5.17 11.22
N GLU A 114 10.31 -4.76 10.69
CA GLU A 114 10.59 -3.37 10.38
C GLU A 114 10.71 -3.17 8.86
N GLY A 115 10.03 -2.13 8.36
CA GLY A 115 10.12 -1.68 6.98
C GLY A 115 10.87 -0.36 6.88
N LEU A 116 11.70 -0.20 5.86
CA LEU A 116 12.47 1.00 5.61
C LEU A 116 11.82 1.83 4.49
N ALA A 117 11.65 3.13 4.74
CA ALA A 117 11.24 4.11 3.73
C ALA A 117 12.20 5.30 3.72
N GLN A 118 12.27 6.03 2.61
CA GLN A 118 13.01 7.28 2.54
C GLN A 118 12.47 8.28 3.57
N GLY A 119 13.38 8.96 4.27
CA GLY A 119 13.03 10.11 5.10
C GLY A 119 12.57 11.28 4.22
N GLU A 120 11.57 12.00 4.69
CA GLU A 120 11.07 13.20 4.01
C GLU A 120 12.13 14.29 3.99
N THR A 121 12.04 15.19 2.99
CA THR A 121 12.90 16.38 2.91
C THR A 121 12.19 17.56 3.54
N ALA A 122 12.91 18.31 4.38
CA ALA A 122 12.40 19.49 5.05
C ALA A 122 11.91 20.53 4.04
N PRO A 123 10.67 21.06 4.19
CA PRO A 123 10.13 22.08 3.32
C PRO A 123 10.91 23.39 3.46
N ALA A 124 10.87 24.22 2.44
CA ALA A 124 11.57 25.52 2.46
C ALA A 124 11.00 26.47 3.49
N GLN A 125 9.69 26.46 3.68
CA GLN A 125 8.96 27.41 4.53
C GLN A 125 7.82 26.70 5.29
N ASN A 126 7.50 27.28 6.44
CA ASN A 126 6.33 26.95 7.24
C ASN A 126 5.62 28.26 7.61
N ASN A 127 4.36 28.43 7.20
CA ASN A 127 3.58 29.65 7.41
C ASN A 127 4.33 30.93 7.00
N GLY A 128 5.07 30.89 5.87
CA GLY A 128 5.83 32.01 5.35
C GLY A 128 7.20 32.25 6.03
N GLN A 129 7.57 31.46 7.04
CA GLN A 129 8.87 31.54 7.71
C GLN A 129 9.80 30.44 7.19
N PRO A 130 11.09 30.71 6.92
CA PRO A 130 12.06 29.71 6.53
C PRO A 130 12.19 28.61 7.60
N VAL A 131 12.14 27.34 7.17
CA VAL A 131 12.41 26.20 8.07
C VAL A 131 13.91 26.11 8.33
N THR A 132 14.32 25.88 9.58
CA THR A 132 15.74 25.96 10.01
C THR A 132 16.64 24.96 9.28
N ASN A 133 16.13 23.78 8.93
CA ASN A 133 16.82 22.74 8.16
C ASN A 133 16.23 22.54 6.76
N ALA A 134 15.72 23.61 6.14
CA ALA A 134 15.12 23.58 4.81
C ALA A 134 16.02 22.82 3.79
N GLY A 135 15.40 21.95 3.01
CA GLY A 135 16.08 21.14 1.99
C GLY A 135 16.89 19.95 2.53
N GLN A 136 17.03 19.77 3.84
CA GLN A 136 17.68 18.61 4.42
C GLN A 136 16.74 17.39 4.39
N SER A 137 17.25 16.24 3.95
CA SER A 137 16.51 14.98 4.03
C SER A 137 16.73 14.33 5.39
N LEU A 138 15.63 13.90 6.02
CA LEU A 138 15.69 13.17 7.28
C LEU A 138 16.26 11.76 7.08
N SER A 139 16.75 11.17 8.16
CA SER A 139 17.16 9.76 8.18
C SER A 139 16.02 8.85 7.72
N PRO A 140 16.31 7.61 7.25
CA PRO A 140 15.28 6.69 6.82
C PRO A 140 14.21 6.49 7.88
N TYR A 141 12.97 6.51 7.45
CA TYR A 141 11.84 6.19 8.29
C TYR A 141 11.73 4.68 8.48
N VAL A 142 11.53 4.26 9.72
CA VAL A 142 11.37 2.86 10.09
C VAL A 142 9.93 2.62 10.53
N SER A 143 9.15 2.02 9.65
CA SER A 143 7.84 1.50 10.01
C SER A 143 8.01 0.22 10.82
N ARG A 144 7.25 0.08 11.91
CA ARG A 144 7.27 -1.10 12.78
C ARG A 144 5.90 -1.75 12.80
N GLN A 145 5.87 -3.02 12.46
CA GLN A 145 4.63 -3.79 12.42
C GLN A 145 4.71 -4.95 13.41
N LYS A 146 3.61 -5.15 14.13
CA LYS A 146 3.35 -6.29 15.00
C LYS A 146 2.06 -6.94 14.56
N GLU A 147 2.05 -8.26 14.49
CA GLU A 147 0.90 -9.05 14.12
C GLU A 147 0.73 -10.23 15.05
N ILE A 148 -0.52 -10.61 15.27
CA ILE A 148 -0.92 -11.88 15.86
C ILE A 148 -2.10 -12.42 15.06
N GLY A 149 -2.10 -13.69 14.77
CA GLY A 149 -3.17 -14.27 13.97
C GLY A 149 -3.34 -15.75 14.16
N VAL A 150 -4.42 -16.23 13.57
CA VAL A 150 -4.77 -17.65 13.48
C VAL A 150 -4.92 -18.01 12.01
N LYS A 151 -4.44 -19.19 11.64
CA LYS A 151 -4.58 -19.78 10.31
C LYS A 151 -5.20 -21.15 10.45
N TYR A 152 -6.29 -21.40 9.73
CA TYR A 152 -7.01 -22.65 9.70
C TYR A 152 -7.06 -23.20 8.27
N ASP A 153 -6.61 -24.44 8.10
CA ASP A 153 -6.67 -25.19 6.83
C ASP A 153 -7.82 -26.19 6.90
N ALA A 154 -8.88 -25.92 6.18
CA ALA A 154 -10.08 -26.76 6.12
C ALA A 154 -10.02 -27.79 4.97
N GLY A 155 -8.85 -28.37 4.71
CA GLY A 155 -8.70 -29.42 3.68
C GLY A 155 -8.78 -28.89 2.25
N GLY A 156 -7.97 -27.86 1.94
CA GLY A 156 -7.90 -27.21 0.63
C GLY A 156 -8.41 -25.77 0.61
N THR A 157 -8.93 -25.29 1.75
CA THR A 157 -9.27 -23.88 1.94
C THR A 157 -8.63 -23.34 3.19
N ILE A 158 -7.85 -22.29 3.02
CA ILE A 158 -7.17 -21.60 4.10
C ILE A 158 -7.99 -20.37 4.51
N TYR A 159 -8.30 -20.29 5.79
CA TYR A 159 -8.86 -19.13 6.45
C TYR A 159 -7.82 -18.52 7.37
N ALA A 160 -7.69 -17.21 7.38
CA ALA A 160 -6.84 -16.55 8.36
C ALA A 160 -7.53 -15.32 8.96
N ALA A 161 -7.24 -15.08 10.23
CA ALA A 161 -7.64 -13.87 10.93
C ALA A 161 -6.41 -13.28 11.62
N THR A 162 -6.13 -12.00 11.35
CA THR A 162 -4.94 -11.28 11.78
C THR A 162 -5.31 -9.98 12.45
N LEU A 163 -4.82 -9.77 13.66
CA LEU A 163 -4.78 -8.45 14.30
C LEU A 163 -3.39 -7.87 14.06
N PHE A 164 -3.32 -6.63 13.62
CA PHE A 164 -2.06 -5.97 13.34
C PHE A 164 -2.01 -4.53 13.88
N SER A 165 -0.80 -4.05 14.11
CA SER A 165 -0.51 -2.65 14.44
C SER A 165 0.78 -2.23 13.77
N THR A 166 0.73 -1.16 12.97
CA THR A 166 1.87 -0.59 12.26
C THR A 166 2.02 0.87 12.65
N ASP A 167 3.18 1.25 13.19
CA ASP A 167 3.58 2.63 13.40
C ASP A 167 4.47 3.07 12.23
N LYS A 168 4.05 4.10 11.48
CA LYS A 168 4.78 4.71 10.37
C LYS A 168 5.22 6.13 10.77
N PRO A 169 6.52 6.42 10.87
CA PRO A 169 6.98 7.78 11.15
C PRO A 169 6.55 8.77 10.07
N ARG A 170 6.41 10.04 10.46
CA ARG A 170 6.17 11.19 9.58
C ARG A 170 6.96 12.41 10.05
N GLY A 171 7.32 13.27 9.10
CA GLY A 171 7.94 14.54 9.38
C GLY A 171 6.93 15.57 9.89
N LEU A 172 7.33 16.37 10.85
CA LEU A 172 6.59 17.50 11.40
C LEU A 172 7.54 18.66 11.65
N ILE A 173 7.01 19.87 11.63
CA ILE A 173 7.76 21.04 12.07
C ILE A 173 7.50 21.25 13.55
N ASP A 174 8.56 21.27 14.34
CA ASP A 174 8.52 21.45 15.79
C ASP A 174 8.39 22.93 16.20
N GLY A 175 8.35 23.17 17.52
CA GLY A 175 8.24 24.53 18.08
C GLY A 175 9.45 25.44 17.79
N SER A 176 10.58 24.89 17.36
CA SER A 176 11.79 25.60 16.93
C SER A 176 11.82 25.86 15.44
N ASN A 177 10.71 25.65 14.74
CA ASN A 177 10.57 25.72 13.28
C ASN A 177 11.56 24.81 12.52
N THR A 178 11.89 23.66 13.12
CA THR A 178 12.76 22.62 12.55
C THR A 178 11.93 21.42 12.10
N PHE A 179 12.21 20.88 10.91
CA PHE A 179 11.55 19.69 10.41
C PHE A 179 12.19 18.42 10.99
N VAL A 180 11.43 17.64 11.73
CA VAL A 180 11.89 16.47 12.48
C VAL A 180 10.96 15.27 12.32
N ALA A 181 11.48 14.05 12.45
CA ALA A 181 10.71 12.81 12.38
C ALA A 181 10.05 12.48 13.74
N SER A 182 9.21 13.37 14.27
CA SER A 182 8.60 13.23 15.60
C SER A 182 7.15 12.74 15.58
N GLY A 183 6.45 12.89 14.47
CA GLY A 183 5.09 12.40 14.29
C GLY A 183 5.06 10.93 13.82
N LYS A 184 3.88 10.32 13.92
CA LYS A 184 3.63 9.01 13.35
C LYS A 184 2.17 8.82 12.96
N ASP A 185 1.95 7.97 11.98
CA ASP A 185 0.67 7.43 11.63
C ASP A 185 0.59 5.99 12.18
N ARG A 186 -0.41 5.72 13.03
CA ARG A 186 -0.66 4.39 13.58
C ARG A 186 -1.81 3.75 12.83
N HIS A 187 -1.55 2.60 12.25
CA HIS A 187 -2.52 1.77 11.54
C HIS A 187 -2.75 0.50 12.35
N GLN A 188 -3.95 0.30 12.85
CA GLN A 188 -4.34 -0.90 13.59
C GLN A 188 -5.58 -1.51 12.96
N GLY A 189 -5.65 -2.84 12.92
CA GLY A 189 -6.81 -3.44 12.26
C GLY A 189 -6.94 -4.93 12.46
N LEU A 190 -8.04 -5.42 11.91
CA LEU A 190 -8.35 -6.83 11.74
C LEU A 190 -8.40 -7.13 10.24
N GLU A 191 -7.70 -8.17 9.83
CA GLU A 191 -7.76 -8.73 8.49
C GLU A 191 -8.30 -10.15 8.55
N LEU A 192 -9.31 -10.45 7.73
CA LEU A 192 -9.85 -11.78 7.53
C LEU A 192 -9.63 -12.16 6.06
N THR A 193 -9.08 -13.35 5.82
CA THR A 193 -8.79 -13.82 4.46
C THR A 193 -9.31 -15.23 4.24
N VAL A 194 -9.64 -15.53 3.00
CA VAL A 194 -10.00 -16.85 2.51
C VAL A 194 -9.29 -17.13 1.18
N GLN A 195 -8.73 -18.32 1.03
CA GLN A 195 -8.09 -18.76 -0.20
C GLN A 195 -8.22 -20.27 -0.34
N GLY A 196 -8.78 -20.75 -1.44
CA GLY A 196 -8.90 -22.17 -1.74
C GLY A 196 -10.22 -22.54 -2.36
N GLU A 197 -10.66 -23.77 -2.10
CA GLU A 197 -11.89 -24.36 -2.61
C GLU A 197 -12.84 -24.71 -1.44
N PRO A 198 -13.64 -23.73 -0.95
CA PRO A 198 -14.50 -23.92 0.24
C PRO A 198 -15.62 -24.92 0.02
N MET A 199 -15.95 -25.20 -1.21
CA MET A 199 -16.82 -26.30 -1.62
C MET A 199 -16.41 -26.78 -3.02
N ARG A 200 -16.77 -28.00 -3.37
CA ARG A 200 -16.38 -28.62 -4.64
C ARG A 200 -16.66 -27.71 -5.83
N SER A 201 -15.64 -27.52 -6.66
CA SER A 201 -15.67 -26.70 -7.89
C SER A 201 -15.89 -25.20 -7.68
N LEU A 202 -15.91 -24.70 -6.42
CA LEU A 202 -15.96 -23.27 -6.10
C LEU A 202 -14.62 -22.81 -5.55
N ARG A 203 -13.88 -22.06 -6.33
CA ARG A 203 -12.65 -21.39 -5.90
C ARG A 203 -12.97 -20.01 -5.33
N ALA A 204 -12.39 -19.68 -4.20
CA ALA A 204 -12.54 -18.40 -3.53
C ALA A 204 -11.17 -17.83 -3.18
N VAL A 205 -10.97 -16.54 -3.44
CA VAL A 205 -9.82 -15.78 -2.96
C VAL A 205 -10.27 -14.38 -2.57
N GLY A 206 -9.92 -13.95 -1.37
CA GLY A 206 -10.25 -12.61 -0.95
C GLY A 206 -10.05 -12.36 0.53
N GLY A 207 -10.43 -11.17 0.95
CA GLY A 207 -10.38 -10.76 2.33
C GLY A 207 -11.07 -9.42 2.58
N ILE A 208 -11.27 -9.16 3.86
CA ILE A 208 -11.75 -7.88 4.38
C ILE A 208 -10.76 -7.37 5.40
N THR A 209 -10.39 -6.09 5.27
CA THR A 209 -9.57 -5.37 6.25
C THR A 209 -10.45 -4.30 6.90
N LEU A 210 -10.53 -4.36 8.23
CA LEU A 210 -11.11 -3.31 9.07
C LEU A 210 -9.96 -2.53 9.69
N LEU A 211 -9.87 -1.22 9.42
CA LEU A 211 -8.68 -0.42 9.70
C LEU A 211 -9.02 0.83 10.50
N ASP A 212 -8.34 1.03 11.62
CA ASP A 212 -8.26 2.29 12.35
C ASP A 212 -6.85 2.88 12.15
N ALA A 213 -6.77 3.94 11.34
CA ALA A 213 -5.54 4.64 11.03
C ALA A 213 -5.60 6.06 11.61
N GLN A 214 -4.72 6.37 12.57
CA GLN A 214 -4.73 7.63 13.30
C GLN A 214 -3.38 8.34 13.24
N GLN A 215 -3.44 9.66 13.07
CA GLN A 215 -2.31 10.55 13.23
C GLN A 215 -1.97 10.67 14.72
N ARG A 216 -0.72 10.47 15.09
CA ARG A 216 -0.27 10.47 16.48
C ARG A 216 0.98 11.32 16.65
N SER A 217 1.09 11.96 17.81
CA SER A 217 2.25 12.82 18.13
C SER A 217 2.46 13.92 17.08
N THR A 218 1.38 14.54 16.62
CA THR A 218 1.42 15.54 15.53
C THR A 218 1.86 16.91 16.01
N GLY A 219 1.96 17.12 17.32
CA GLY A 219 2.25 18.44 17.93
C GLY A 219 1.07 19.43 17.84
N SER A 220 -0.08 19.02 17.30
CA SER A 220 -1.25 19.87 17.14
C SER A 220 -2.54 19.16 17.57
N ALA A 221 -3.29 19.74 18.49
CA ALA A 221 -4.61 19.21 18.91
C ALA A 221 -5.64 19.14 17.76
N LEU A 222 -5.41 19.90 16.67
CA LEU A 222 -6.29 19.86 15.50
C LEU A 222 -6.12 18.60 14.66
N THR A 223 -4.98 17.93 14.73
CA THR A 223 -4.64 16.77 13.90
C THR A 223 -4.33 15.51 14.72
N ASP A 224 -3.92 15.66 15.98
CA ASP A 224 -3.62 14.51 16.84
C ASP A 224 -4.87 13.69 17.13
N GLY A 225 -4.77 12.37 17.03
CA GLY A 225 -5.90 11.46 17.15
C GLY A 225 -6.86 11.47 15.94
N LYS A 226 -6.67 12.35 14.95
CA LYS A 226 -7.45 12.36 13.72
C LYS A 226 -7.05 11.22 12.81
N ARG A 227 -7.98 10.83 11.90
CA ARG A 227 -7.71 9.77 10.92
C ARG A 227 -6.66 10.18 9.91
N VAL A 228 -5.85 9.22 9.49
CA VAL A 228 -4.87 9.41 8.41
C VAL A 228 -5.60 9.68 7.10
N LEU A 229 -5.06 10.61 6.32
CA LEU A 229 -5.58 11.00 5.02
C LEU A 229 -5.58 9.84 4.02
N GLY A 230 -6.65 9.73 3.23
CA GLY A 230 -6.74 8.79 2.13
C GLY A 230 -6.88 7.32 2.57
N VAL A 231 -7.00 7.05 3.87
CA VAL A 231 -7.08 5.69 4.42
C VAL A 231 -8.52 5.33 4.76
N PRO A 232 -9.15 4.39 4.04
CA PRO A 232 -10.50 3.95 4.32
C PRO A 232 -10.55 3.05 5.58
N LYS A 233 -11.69 3.08 6.29
CA LYS A 233 -11.92 2.21 7.47
C LYS A 233 -12.11 0.75 7.10
N ARG A 234 -12.54 0.48 5.89
CA ARG A 234 -12.87 -0.86 5.42
C ARG A 234 -12.45 -1.02 3.96
N GLN A 235 -11.82 -2.14 3.67
CA GLN A 235 -11.56 -2.61 2.33
C GLN A 235 -11.97 -4.07 2.22
N LEU A 236 -12.71 -4.41 1.17
CA LEU A 236 -13.11 -5.78 0.83
C LEU A 236 -12.69 -6.05 -0.61
N SER A 237 -12.08 -7.19 -0.83
CA SER A 237 -11.88 -7.76 -2.17
C SER A 237 -12.16 -9.25 -2.08
N LEU A 238 -13.15 -9.75 -2.82
CA LEU A 238 -13.49 -11.16 -2.88
C LEU A 238 -13.73 -11.53 -4.33
N ALA A 239 -13.05 -12.55 -4.79
CA ALA A 239 -13.25 -13.17 -6.10
C ALA A 239 -13.66 -14.62 -5.92
N LEU A 240 -14.68 -15.02 -6.66
CA LEU A 240 -15.23 -16.38 -6.73
C LEU A 240 -15.16 -16.85 -8.17
N ASP A 241 -14.84 -18.12 -8.37
CA ASP A 241 -14.87 -18.80 -9.68
C ASP A 241 -15.47 -20.19 -9.46
N TRP A 242 -16.60 -20.47 -10.10
CA TRP A 242 -17.39 -21.67 -9.88
C TRP A 242 -17.62 -22.44 -11.17
N ASP A 243 -17.08 -23.65 -11.23
CA ASP A 243 -17.38 -24.58 -12.32
C ASP A 243 -18.75 -25.21 -12.05
N THR A 244 -19.74 -24.90 -12.90
CA THR A 244 -21.12 -25.27 -12.65
C THR A 244 -21.32 -26.77 -12.78
N PRO A 245 -22.05 -27.44 -11.87
CA PRO A 245 -22.24 -28.90 -11.94
C PRO A 245 -23.27 -29.35 -12.97
N TRP A 246 -24.10 -28.42 -13.47
CA TRP A 246 -25.22 -28.75 -14.38
C TRP A 246 -24.91 -28.52 -15.86
N VAL A 247 -23.84 -27.80 -16.21
CA VAL A 247 -23.38 -27.58 -17.58
C VAL A 247 -21.88 -27.82 -17.64
N GLU A 248 -21.49 -28.94 -18.30
CA GLU A 248 -20.08 -29.25 -18.47
C GLU A 248 -19.35 -28.14 -19.26
N GLY A 249 -18.18 -27.76 -18.77
CA GLY A 249 -17.36 -26.70 -19.37
C GLY A 249 -17.81 -25.28 -19.06
N LEU A 250 -18.92 -25.06 -18.36
CA LEU A 250 -19.38 -23.74 -17.94
C LEU A 250 -18.86 -23.37 -16.55
N SER A 251 -18.19 -22.21 -16.47
CA SER A 251 -17.78 -21.60 -15.22
C SER A 251 -18.39 -20.20 -15.11
N LEU A 252 -18.77 -19.81 -13.90
CA LEU A 252 -19.23 -18.48 -13.54
C LEU A 252 -18.20 -17.83 -12.62
N ASP A 253 -17.86 -16.57 -12.85
CA ASP A 253 -17.00 -15.83 -11.97
C ASP A 253 -17.67 -14.53 -11.48
N ALA A 254 -17.36 -14.16 -10.24
CA ALA A 254 -17.79 -12.89 -9.66
C ALA A 254 -16.67 -12.29 -8.85
N ARG A 255 -16.54 -10.96 -8.91
CA ARG A 255 -15.59 -10.22 -8.06
C ARG A 255 -16.28 -8.99 -7.47
N VAL A 256 -16.23 -8.87 -6.16
CA VAL A 256 -16.66 -7.67 -5.46
C VAL A 256 -15.44 -6.96 -4.87
N VAL A 257 -15.38 -5.64 -5.08
CA VAL A 257 -14.42 -4.75 -4.43
C VAL A 257 -15.19 -3.63 -3.76
N ASN A 258 -14.95 -3.42 -2.48
CA ASN A 258 -15.52 -2.30 -1.73
C ASN A 258 -14.40 -1.53 -1.03
N THR A 259 -14.44 -0.22 -1.16
CA THR A 259 -13.59 0.72 -0.42
C THR A 259 -14.50 1.65 0.38
N GLY A 260 -14.32 1.69 1.69
CA GLY A 260 -15.06 2.58 2.58
C GLY A 260 -14.71 4.05 2.35
N SER A 261 -15.48 4.95 2.95
CA SER A 261 -15.16 6.38 2.93
C SER A 261 -13.83 6.69 3.63
N PHE A 262 -13.16 7.77 3.23
CA PHE A 262 -11.90 8.21 3.81
C PHE A 262 -11.84 9.74 3.92
N LYS A 263 -11.01 10.22 4.84
CA LYS A 263 -10.79 11.66 5.06
C LYS A 263 -9.83 12.23 4.02
N THR A 264 -10.13 13.44 3.53
CA THR A 264 -9.37 14.12 2.49
C THR A 264 -8.56 15.32 2.99
N ASN A 265 -8.72 15.67 4.28
CA ASN A 265 -7.87 16.66 4.94
C ASN A 265 -7.47 16.20 6.36
N SER A 266 -6.34 16.68 6.87
CA SER A 266 -5.75 16.24 8.14
C SER A 266 -6.59 16.59 9.38
N ALA A 267 -7.41 17.62 9.30
CA ALA A 267 -8.37 17.99 10.35
C ALA A 267 -9.65 17.12 10.33
N ASN A 268 -9.82 16.25 9.32
CA ASN A 268 -10.96 15.35 9.12
C ASN A 268 -12.33 16.06 8.95
N THR A 269 -12.33 17.29 8.46
CA THR A 269 -13.56 18.04 8.16
C THR A 269 -14.17 17.67 6.80
N LEU A 270 -13.36 17.11 5.88
CA LEU A 270 -13.79 16.69 4.56
C LEU A 270 -13.66 15.17 4.40
N GLU A 271 -14.59 14.57 3.67
CA GLU A 271 -14.67 13.12 3.46
C GLU A 271 -15.05 12.79 2.02
N ALA A 272 -14.31 11.86 1.41
CA ALA A 272 -14.70 11.25 0.14
C ALA A 272 -15.57 10.02 0.42
N PRO A 273 -16.66 9.81 -0.32
CA PRO A 273 -17.54 8.65 -0.15
C PRO A 273 -16.81 7.35 -0.52
N GLY A 274 -17.23 6.26 0.07
CA GLY A 274 -16.84 4.91 -0.35
C GLY A 274 -17.53 4.49 -1.65
N TRP A 275 -17.04 3.43 -2.25
CA TRP A 275 -17.59 2.85 -3.47
C TRP A 275 -17.57 1.32 -3.43
N THR A 276 -18.41 0.72 -4.26
CA THR A 276 -18.44 -0.72 -4.48
C THR A 276 -18.50 -1.00 -5.97
N ARG A 277 -17.69 -1.96 -6.42
CA ARG A 277 -17.72 -2.51 -7.78
C ARG A 277 -17.98 -3.98 -7.73
N LEU A 278 -18.88 -4.46 -8.58
CA LEU A 278 -19.17 -5.85 -8.82
C LEU A 278 -18.87 -6.16 -10.29
N ASP A 279 -17.99 -7.12 -10.52
CA ASP A 279 -17.71 -7.67 -11.84
C ASP A 279 -18.29 -9.09 -11.88
N ILE A 280 -19.01 -9.46 -12.94
CA ILE A 280 -19.57 -10.81 -13.16
C ILE A 280 -19.09 -11.31 -14.50
N GLY A 281 -18.69 -12.55 -14.57
CA GLY A 281 -18.20 -13.17 -15.79
C GLY A 281 -18.66 -14.60 -15.97
N THR A 282 -18.47 -15.08 -17.18
CA THR A 282 -18.67 -16.47 -17.54
C THR A 282 -17.55 -16.94 -18.48
N ARG A 283 -17.19 -18.19 -18.33
CA ARG A 283 -16.24 -18.90 -19.18
C ARG A 283 -16.89 -20.20 -19.62
N TYR A 284 -16.86 -20.47 -20.93
CA TYR A 284 -17.35 -21.72 -21.47
C TYR A 284 -16.26 -22.42 -22.32
N LEU A 285 -15.93 -23.63 -21.94
CA LEU A 285 -14.98 -24.50 -22.64
C LEU A 285 -15.72 -25.37 -23.64
N LEU A 286 -15.35 -25.30 -24.91
CA LEU A 286 -15.89 -26.07 -26.01
C LEU A 286 -14.80 -26.94 -26.63
N ASP A 287 -15.10 -28.18 -26.91
CA ASP A 287 -14.28 -28.98 -27.82
C ASP A 287 -14.85 -28.83 -29.25
N VAL A 288 -14.02 -28.27 -30.13
CA VAL A 288 -14.35 -28.10 -31.54
C VAL A 288 -13.35 -28.92 -32.36
N GLN A 289 -13.74 -30.09 -32.80
CA GLN A 289 -12.91 -31.02 -33.60
C GLN A 289 -11.57 -31.37 -32.93
N GLY A 290 -11.59 -31.66 -31.62
CA GLY A 290 -10.40 -32.02 -30.85
C GLY A 290 -9.55 -30.82 -30.43
N LYS A 291 -10.05 -29.59 -30.64
CA LYS A 291 -9.41 -28.33 -30.17
C LYS A 291 -10.25 -27.66 -29.09
N LEU A 292 -9.65 -27.40 -27.95
CA LEU A 292 -10.30 -26.65 -26.88
C LEU A 292 -10.41 -25.15 -27.23
N VAL A 293 -11.64 -24.69 -27.34
CA VAL A 293 -11.97 -23.28 -27.55
C VAL A 293 -12.56 -22.71 -26.23
N THR A 294 -12.04 -21.58 -25.76
CA THR A 294 -12.55 -20.89 -24.59
C THR A 294 -13.29 -19.62 -24.99
N LEU A 295 -14.58 -19.55 -24.69
CA LEU A 295 -15.37 -18.34 -24.79
C LEU A 295 -15.43 -17.65 -23.42
N ARG A 296 -15.26 -16.32 -23.38
CA ARG A 296 -15.36 -15.54 -22.15
C ARG A 296 -16.20 -14.29 -22.38
N ALA A 297 -17.06 -14.00 -21.40
CA ALA A 297 -17.79 -12.73 -21.31
C ALA A 297 -17.68 -12.19 -19.88
N ARG A 298 -17.52 -10.88 -19.73
CA ARG A 298 -17.44 -10.23 -18.41
C ARG A 298 -18.00 -8.82 -18.48
N ILE A 299 -18.71 -8.43 -17.44
CA ILE A 299 -19.21 -7.05 -17.24
C ILE A 299 -18.77 -6.55 -15.86
#